data_2449fdb1b2f3c1f0842156998b19d928
#
_entry.id   2449fdb1b2f3c1f0842156998b19d928
#
_cell.length_a   1.000
_cell.length_b   1.000
_cell.length_c   1.000
_cell.angle_alpha   90.00
_cell.angle_beta   90.00
_cell.angle_gamma   90.00
#
_symmetry.space_group_name_H-M   'P 1'
#
loop_
_entity.id
_entity.type
_entity.pdbx_description
1 polymer ?
#
loop_
_entity_poly.entity_id
_entity_poly.type
_entity_poly.pdbx_seq_one_letter_code
_entity_poly.pdbx_strand_id
1 'polypeptide(L)'
;MKSPFPEPVGNVRDDLVAQMTVMCEDRADPRKARRYALLLGEGQKYPRLMKRYKETVIGPRHDAIREVIRRGIATGELRADTDVEIALLVLTGTVLAKEKAADGSLNGEFAARIVDELLLGLAAR
;
A
#
# COMPACT_ATOMS: atom_id res chain seq x y z
N MET A 1 3.33 -21.26 -5.91
CA MET A 1 4.26 -20.31 -5.27
C MET A 1 3.48 -19.40 -4.33
N LYS A 2 3.93 -19.29 -3.10
CA LYS A 2 3.26 -18.39 -2.16
C LYS A 2 3.48 -16.93 -2.57
N SER A 3 2.42 -16.14 -2.50
CA SER A 3 2.50 -14.72 -2.67
C SER A 3 3.43 -14.12 -1.59
N PRO A 4 4.27 -13.12 -1.92
CA PRO A 4 5.08 -12.43 -0.92
C PRO A 4 4.24 -11.51 -0.02
N PHE A 5 2.94 -11.41 -0.27
CA PHE A 5 2.04 -10.53 0.47
C PHE A 5 1.24 -11.31 1.49
N PRO A 6 0.82 -10.66 2.60
CA PRO A 6 0.10 -11.34 3.68
C PRO A 6 -1.18 -12.02 3.21
N GLU A 7 -1.45 -13.20 3.75
CA GLU A 7 -2.71 -13.87 3.53
C GLU A 7 -3.81 -13.18 4.34
N PRO A 8 -5.04 -13.09 3.80
CA PRO A 8 -6.15 -12.48 4.53
C PRO A 8 -6.50 -13.25 5.81
N VAL A 9 -6.79 -12.52 6.89
CA VAL A 9 -7.18 -13.10 8.18
C VAL A 9 -8.68 -12.96 8.46
N GLY A 10 -9.43 -12.29 7.59
CA GLY A 10 -10.89 -12.32 7.62
C GLY A 10 -11.60 -11.00 7.87
N ASN A 11 -10.91 -9.95 8.35
CA ASN A 11 -11.54 -8.64 8.46
C ASN A 11 -10.72 -7.60 7.70
N VAL A 12 -11.43 -6.60 7.14
CA VAL A 12 -10.81 -5.62 6.25
C VAL A 12 -9.76 -4.78 6.96
N ARG A 13 -10.01 -4.39 8.20
CA ARG A 13 -9.08 -3.55 8.95
C ARG A 13 -7.72 -4.23 9.12
N ASP A 14 -7.72 -5.45 9.66
CA ASP A 14 -6.49 -6.19 9.92
C ASP A 14 -5.79 -6.58 8.62
N ASP A 15 -6.54 -6.92 7.59
CA ASP A 15 -5.96 -7.27 6.30
C ASP A 15 -5.31 -6.06 5.63
N LEU A 16 -5.92 -4.87 5.71
CA LEU A 16 -5.30 -3.65 5.20
C LEU A 16 -4.06 -3.26 6.01
N VAL A 17 -4.13 -3.36 7.34
CA VAL A 17 -2.96 -3.06 8.18
C VAL A 17 -1.80 -3.97 7.84
N ALA A 18 -2.06 -5.27 7.63
CA ALA A 18 -1.01 -6.22 7.26
C ALA A 18 -0.34 -5.84 5.92
N GLN A 19 -1.14 -5.52 4.90
CA GLN A 19 -0.62 -5.11 3.60
C GLN A 19 0.19 -3.82 3.70
N MET A 20 -0.31 -2.83 4.42
CA MET A 20 0.36 -1.55 4.55
C MET A 20 1.61 -1.64 5.42
N THR A 21 1.64 -2.54 6.41
CA THR A 21 2.83 -2.77 7.22
C THR A 21 3.99 -3.29 6.35
N VAL A 22 3.71 -4.25 5.48
CA VAL A 22 4.72 -4.76 4.54
C VAL A 22 5.25 -3.64 3.65
N MET A 23 4.37 -2.80 3.13
CA MET A 23 4.78 -1.67 2.29
C MET A 23 5.64 -0.67 3.08
N CYS A 24 5.24 -0.34 4.31
CA CYS A 24 6.01 0.57 5.16
C CYS A 24 7.41 0.02 5.43
N GLU A 25 7.51 -1.28 5.77
CA GLU A 25 8.79 -1.92 6.02
C GLU A 25 9.69 -1.92 4.79
N ASP A 26 9.12 -2.18 3.61
CA ASP A 26 9.86 -2.15 2.36
C ASP A 26 10.37 -0.74 2.05
N ARG A 27 9.55 0.27 2.26
CA ARG A 27 9.94 1.67 2.02
C ARG A 27 10.91 2.18 3.07
N ALA A 28 10.93 1.59 4.27
CA ALA A 28 11.89 1.93 5.32
C ALA A 28 13.26 1.29 5.09
N ASP A 29 13.33 0.22 4.30
CA ASP A 29 14.60 -0.45 3.97
C ASP A 29 15.43 0.45 3.04
N PRO A 30 16.63 0.93 3.46
CA PRO A 30 17.42 1.86 2.64
C PRO A 30 17.79 1.31 1.28
N ARG A 31 18.02 0.01 1.17
CA ARG A 31 18.40 -0.62 -0.11
C ARG A 31 17.25 -0.62 -1.10
N LYS A 32 16.05 -0.98 -0.63
CA LYS A 32 14.84 -0.99 -1.48
C LYS A 32 14.41 0.42 -1.83
N ALA A 33 14.47 1.35 -0.89
CA ALA A 33 14.12 2.75 -1.13
C ALA A 33 15.07 3.37 -2.17
N ARG A 34 16.36 3.09 -2.08
CA ARG A 34 17.35 3.59 -3.03
C ARG A 34 17.09 3.05 -4.45
N ARG A 35 16.81 1.74 -4.54
CA ARG A 35 16.49 1.11 -5.82
C ARG A 35 15.25 1.75 -6.46
N TYR A 36 14.22 1.97 -5.67
CA TYR A 36 12.99 2.60 -6.14
C TYR A 36 13.24 4.03 -6.61
N ALA A 37 13.99 4.82 -5.84
CA ALA A 37 14.33 6.19 -6.21
C ALA A 37 15.11 6.24 -7.52
N LEU A 38 16.07 5.32 -7.70
CA LEU A 38 16.85 5.23 -8.93
C LEU A 38 15.96 4.91 -10.13
N LEU A 39 15.05 3.96 -9.99
CA LEU A 39 14.14 3.59 -11.08
C LEU A 39 13.20 4.73 -11.43
N LEU A 40 12.68 5.47 -10.45
CA LEU A 40 11.83 6.62 -10.71
C LEU A 40 12.60 7.75 -11.39
N GLY A 41 13.84 8.01 -10.94
CA GLY A 41 14.66 9.09 -11.49
C GLY A 41 15.21 8.79 -12.89
N GLU A 42 15.50 7.53 -13.20
CA GLU A 42 16.13 7.12 -14.44
C GLU A 42 15.29 6.13 -15.25
N GLY A 43 13.98 6.04 -14.96
CA GLY A 43 13.10 5.10 -15.65
C GLY A 43 13.04 5.28 -17.15
N GLN A 44 13.27 6.51 -17.64
CA GLN A 44 13.32 6.77 -19.08
C GLN A 44 14.54 6.14 -19.74
N LYS A 45 15.64 6.03 -19.00
CA LYS A 45 16.87 5.36 -19.47
C LYS A 45 16.73 3.84 -19.46
N TYR A 46 15.92 3.31 -18.54
CA TYR A 46 15.79 1.87 -18.33
C TYR A 46 14.33 1.43 -18.38
N PRO A 47 13.64 1.64 -19.51
CA PRO A 47 12.19 1.38 -19.60
C PRO A 47 11.81 -0.08 -19.35
N ARG A 48 12.66 -1.04 -19.76
CA ARG A 48 12.39 -2.45 -19.52
C ARG A 48 12.47 -2.81 -18.05
N LEU A 49 13.46 -2.25 -17.36
CA LEU A 49 13.66 -2.48 -15.93
C LEU A 49 12.50 -1.89 -15.14
N MET A 50 12.07 -0.67 -15.49
CA MET A 50 10.93 -0.03 -14.85
C MET A 50 9.64 -0.81 -15.07
N LYS A 51 9.42 -1.28 -16.31
CA LYS A 51 8.26 -2.10 -16.62
C LYS A 51 8.25 -3.37 -15.78
N ARG A 52 9.40 -4.06 -15.71
CA ARG A 52 9.51 -5.27 -14.90
C ARG A 52 9.23 -5.01 -13.42
N TYR A 53 9.74 -3.91 -12.88
CA TYR A 53 9.50 -3.51 -11.50
C TYR A 53 8.00 -3.28 -11.24
N LYS A 54 7.33 -2.58 -12.16
CA LYS A 54 5.88 -2.38 -12.05
C LYS A 54 5.12 -3.69 -12.07
N GLU A 55 5.50 -4.60 -12.96
CA GLU A 55 4.81 -5.89 -13.12
C GLU A 55 5.07 -6.85 -11.95
N THR A 56 6.26 -6.84 -11.37
CA THR A 56 6.66 -7.83 -10.36
C THR A 56 6.54 -7.35 -8.93
N VAL A 57 6.54 -6.05 -8.69
CA VAL A 57 6.51 -5.48 -7.33
C VAL A 57 5.32 -4.56 -7.13
N ILE A 58 5.23 -3.49 -7.91
CA ILE A 58 4.21 -2.45 -7.68
C ILE A 58 2.81 -2.97 -7.98
N GLY A 59 2.62 -3.58 -9.16
CA GLY A 59 1.32 -4.10 -9.59
C GLY A 59 0.75 -5.15 -8.65
N PRO A 60 1.52 -6.21 -8.33
CA PRO A 60 1.04 -7.24 -7.38
C PRO A 60 0.70 -6.68 -6.00
N ARG A 61 1.47 -5.72 -5.48
CA ARG A 61 1.15 -5.07 -4.20
C ARG A 61 -0.18 -4.33 -4.28
N HIS A 62 -0.38 -3.54 -5.34
CA HIS A 62 -1.63 -2.81 -5.54
C HIS A 62 -2.80 -3.78 -5.68
N ASP A 63 -2.61 -4.87 -6.42
CA ASP A 63 -3.67 -5.88 -6.59
C ASP A 63 -4.03 -6.56 -5.27
N ALA A 64 -3.05 -6.83 -4.40
CA ALA A 64 -3.32 -7.41 -3.09
C ALA A 64 -4.17 -6.45 -2.23
N ILE A 65 -3.86 -5.15 -2.26
CA ILE A 65 -4.62 -4.14 -1.53
C ILE A 65 -6.04 -4.01 -2.11
N ARG A 66 -6.16 -3.95 -3.45
CA ARG A 66 -7.47 -3.89 -4.11
C ARG A 66 -8.35 -5.06 -3.71
N GLU A 67 -7.77 -6.25 -3.65
CA GLU A 67 -8.51 -7.46 -3.28
C GLU A 67 -9.08 -7.37 -1.87
N VAL A 68 -8.31 -6.86 -0.91
CA VAL A 68 -8.80 -6.65 0.45
C VAL A 68 -9.98 -5.67 0.44
N ILE A 69 -9.86 -4.57 -0.28
CA ILE A 69 -10.92 -3.56 -0.36
C ILE A 69 -12.18 -4.15 -1.00
N ARG A 70 -12.05 -4.87 -2.11
CA ARG A 70 -13.19 -5.49 -2.80
C ARG A 70 -13.89 -6.51 -1.90
N ARG A 71 -13.14 -7.29 -1.15
CA ARG A 71 -13.74 -8.25 -0.20
C ARG A 71 -14.47 -7.52 0.92
N GLY A 72 -13.93 -6.40 1.40
CA GLY A 72 -14.61 -5.57 2.39
C GLY A 72 -15.94 -5.03 1.88
N ILE A 73 -16.00 -4.64 0.61
CA ILE A 73 -17.26 -4.22 -0.03
C ILE A 73 -18.23 -5.39 -0.12
N ALA A 74 -17.74 -6.56 -0.54
CA ALA A 74 -18.58 -7.74 -0.70
C ALA A 74 -19.18 -8.24 0.63
N THR A 75 -18.43 -8.10 1.73
CA THR A 75 -18.90 -8.51 3.07
C THR A 75 -19.76 -7.45 3.76
N GLY A 76 -19.82 -6.25 3.21
CA GLY A 76 -20.52 -5.14 3.86
C GLY A 76 -19.71 -4.41 4.92
N GLU A 77 -18.46 -4.80 5.16
CA GLU A 77 -17.58 -4.07 6.07
C GLU A 77 -17.23 -2.68 5.54
N LEU A 78 -17.19 -2.53 4.21
CA LEU A 78 -17.02 -1.25 3.55
C LEU A 78 -18.28 -0.87 2.79
N ARG A 79 -18.51 0.44 2.62
CA ARG A 79 -19.67 0.93 1.88
C ARG A 79 -19.69 0.37 0.45
N ALA A 80 -20.88 0.05 -0.06
CA ALA A 80 -21.04 -0.47 -1.41
C ALA A 80 -20.51 0.49 -2.49
N ASP A 81 -20.53 1.79 -2.22
CA ASP A 81 -20.06 2.83 -3.14
C ASP A 81 -18.60 3.21 -2.92
N THR A 82 -17.81 2.41 -2.20
CA THR A 82 -16.40 2.67 -1.98
C THR A 82 -15.66 2.77 -3.32
N ASP A 83 -14.91 3.86 -3.50
CA ASP A 83 -14.04 4.01 -4.66
C ASP A 83 -12.72 3.28 -4.39
N VAL A 84 -12.58 2.10 -4.98
CA VAL A 84 -11.43 1.21 -4.75
C VAL A 84 -10.11 1.90 -5.14
N GLU A 85 -10.08 2.59 -6.27
CA GLU A 85 -8.84 3.22 -6.75
C GLU A 85 -8.43 4.43 -5.92
N ILE A 86 -9.40 5.22 -5.47
CA ILE A 86 -9.10 6.34 -4.57
C ILE A 86 -8.59 5.82 -3.22
N ALA A 87 -9.23 4.78 -2.67
CA ALA A 87 -8.76 4.17 -1.43
C ALA A 87 -7.32 3.65 -1.56
N LEU A 88 -7.02 2.98 -2.67
CA LEU A 88 -5.67 2.50 -2.97
C LEU A 88 -4.66 3.67 -3.00
N LEU A 89 -4.99 4.75 -3.70
CA LEU A 89 -4.11 5.91 -3.82
C LEU A 89 -3.91 6.61 -2.48
N VAL A 90 -4.95 6.72 -1.67
CA VAL A 90 -4.82 7.31 -0.33
C VAL A 90 -3.86 6.50 0.53
N LEU A 91 -4.01 5.18 0.53
CA LEU A 91 -3.16 4.30 1.32
C LEU A 91 -1.70 4.35 0.85
N THR A 92 -1.47 4.09 -0.44
CA THR A 92 -0.11 3.99 -0.97
C THR A 92 0.57 5.35 -1.10
N GLY A 93 -0.16 6.38 -1.50
CA GLY A 93 0.38 7.74 -1.62
C GLY A 93 0.81 8.32 -0.28
N THR A 94 0.09 7.99 0.79
CA THR A 94 0.44 8.44 2.14
C THR A 94 1.79 7.87 2.57
N VAL A 95 2.05 6.59 2.28
CA VAL A 95 3.34 5.95 2.60
C VAL A 95 4.47 6.62 1.81
N LEU A 96 4.28 6.84 0.52
CA LEU A 96 5.29 7.48 -0.32
C LEU A 96 5.59 8.91 0.12
N ALA A 97 4.56 9.66 0.52
CA ALA A 97 4.75 11.02 1.04
C ALA A 97 5.53 11.01 2.35
N LYS A 98 5.24 10.06 3.24
CA LYS A 98 5.90 9.94 4.54
C LYS A 98 7.36 9.50 4.38
N GLU A 99 7.65 8.67 3.38
CA GLU A 99 9.01 8.23 3.07
C GLU A 99 9.95 9.41 2.84
N LYS A 100 9.45 10.47 2.20
CA LYS A 100 10.25 11.67 1.91
C LYS A 100 10.72 12.40 3.16
N ALA A 101 10.04 12.25 4.29
CA ALA A 101 10.45 12.86 5.55
C ALA A 101 11.70 12.21 6.13
N ALA A 102 11.97 10.95 5.79
CA ALA A 102 13.16 10.18 6.19
C ALA A 102 13.42 10.22 7.69
N ASP A 103 12.36 10.22 8.51
CA ASP A 103 12.45 10.36 9.97
C ASP A 103 12.33 9.04 10.72
N GLY A 104 12.35 7.91 9.99
CA GLY A 104 12.28 6.58 10.60
C GLY A 104 10.90 6.17 11.07
N SER A 105 9.86 6.91 10.70
CA SER A 105 8.49 6.65 11.18
C SER A 105 7.67 5.71 10.31
N LEU A 106 8.25 5.15 9.23
CA LEU A 106 7.57 4.16 8.39
C LEU A 106 7.62 2.79 9.07
N ASN A 107 6.55 2.42 9.73
CA ASN A 107 6.45 1.18 10.50
C ASN A 107 4.99 0.72 10.58
N GLY A 108 4.75 -0.39 11.29
CA GLY A 108 3.41 -0.95 11.44
C GLY A 108 2.45 -0.03 12.20
N GLU A 109 2.95 0.75 13.14
CA GLU A 109 2.12 1.74 13.86
C GLU A 109 1.60 2.81 12.90
N PHE A 110 2.46 3.32 12.02
CA PHE A 110 2.04 4.28 11.00
C PHE A 110 1.03 3.65 10.04
N ALA A 111 1.27 2.40 9.63
CA ALA A 111 0.34 1.66 8.76
C ALA A 111 -1.05 1.56 9.40
N ALA A 112 -1.12 1.21 10.67
CA ALA A 112 -2.38 1.12 11.40
C ALA A 112 -3.09 2.47 11.47
N ARG A 113 -2.36 3.55 11.69
CA ARG A 113 -2.95 4.89 11.75
C ARG A 113 -3.57 5.32 10.43
N ILE A 114 -2.88 5.04 9.31
CA ILE A 114 -3.43 5.36 7.98
C ILE A 114 -4.74 4.60 7.76
N VAL A 115 -4.73 3.31 8.03
CA VAL A 115 -5.90 2.45 7.83
C VAL A 115 -7.07 2.91 8.69
N ASP A 116 -6.82 3.18 9.97
CA ASP A 116 -7.88 3.58 10.89
C ASP A 116 -8.49 4.93 10.48
N GLU A 117 -7.68 5.91 10.07
CA GLU A 117 -8.19 7.19 9.58
C GLU A 117 -9.02 7.01 8.33
N LEU A 118 -8.56 6.19 7.37
CA LEU A 118 -9.30 5.95 6.14
C LEU A 118 -10.65 5.27 6.43
N LEU A 119 -10.65 4.26 7.29
CA LEU A 119 -11.87 3.52 7.61
C LEU A 119 -12.88 4.38 8.37
N LEU A 120 -12.39 5.24 9.25
CA LEU A 120 -13.26 6.15 10.03
C LEU A 120 -13.79 7.29 9.17
N GLY A 121 -12.98 7.80 8.25
CA GLY A 121 -13.28 9.00 7.48
C GLY A 121 -13.06 10.26 8.31
N LEU A 122 -13.31 11.40 7.71
CA LEU A 122 -13.08 12.71 8.36
C LEU A 122 -14.38 13.43 8.71
N ALA A 123 -15.50 12.98 8.18
CA ALA A 123 -16.77 13.64 8.45
C ALA A 123 -17.22 13.33 9.90
N ALA A 124 -17.63 14.36 10.62
CA ALA A 124 -18.24 14.18 11.94
C ALA A 124 -19.56 13.43 11.79
N ARG A 125 -19.83 12.51 12.68
CA ARG A 125 -21.06 11.71 12.67
C ARG A 125 -22.08 12.26 13.64
#